data_050a078aab24e449ce7b7fef60c4750e
#
_entry.id   050a078aab24e449ce7b7fef60c4750e
#
_cell.length_a   1.000
_cell.length_b   1.000
_cell.length_c   1.000
_cell.angle_alpha   90.00
_cell.angle_beta   90.00
_cell.angle_gamma   90.00
#
_symmetry.space_group_name_H-M   'P 1'
#
loop_
_entity.id
_entity.type
_entity.pdbx_description
1 polymer ?
#
loop_
_entity_poly.entity_id
_entity_poly.type
_entity_poly.pdbx_seq_one_letter_code
_entity_poly.pdbx_strand_id
1 'polypeptide(L)'
;MANLFKRKPLSLIVSEAQEEGEHHLERVLGPVSLTALGVGAVIGAGIFVMAGLGAHRAGPGLMLSFVLCGIGCTFAGLCYAEFAAMIPLAGSAYTYAYATLGELFAWIIGWDLTLEYAMGASTVSSGWSNYFIEFLKIFGIKIPLWLSYDHWTALTQATHTVAREMVVRAHPEIPVGSQGFLDAVAALLVHPTAQMSSAADTLLAAPRLFGVEIGFNLPAFLIALLITWILVVGIKESARFNAAIVTVKVSVVLFVLIFGSHYVHVSNWGTDWHTFAPFGVAGISSAAAYIFFAFIGFDAVSTTAQEAKNPQRDLPIGIIASLFICTILYVGVAAVLTGMVPWQLINIEAPITHAFLDHNVGWASDIITCGALAGLTSVMLVMLIGQTRVLYAMASDGLLPKKFFAAIHPKFRTPWKNTILVGLLAAIVGSITPIDKIGTMVNIGTLLAFVMVCAAVIILRRTNPNQPRPFRTPGIYFGGRLPIVPGLGILTNGYLMYSLGIWNWVRLIVWLIIGLFVYFLYSIKHSKVQKLANVAEGD
;
A
#
# COMPACT_ATOMS: atom_id res chain seq x y z
N MET A 1 16.95 19.60 -30.31
CA MET A 1 17.10 18.43 -29.38
C MET A 1 15.96 18.42 -28.40
N ALA A 2 15.34 17.28 -28.11
CA ALA A 2 14.26 17.20 -27.14
C ALA A 2 14.74 17.68 -25.75
N ASN A 3 14.00 18.60 -25.13
CA ASN A 3 14.35 19.11 -23.81
C ASN A 3 13.72 18.22 -22.72
N LEU A 4 14.51 17.30 -22.16
CA LEU A 4 14.09 16.31 -21.16
C LEU A 4 13.46 16.93 -19.89
N PHE A 5 13.81 18.17 -19.57
CA PHE A 5 13.33 18.89 -18.38
C PHE A 5 12.25 19.93 -18.71
N LYS A 6 11.62 19.82 -19.89
CA LYS A 6 10.56 20.73 -20.27
C LYS A 6 9.35 20.54 -19.34
N ARG A 7 8.91 21.64 -18.74
CA ARG A 7 7.79 21.66 -17.81
C ARG A 7 6.48 21.84 -18.57
N LYS A 8 5.42 21.19 -18.09
CA LYS A 8 4.07 21.43 -18.58
C LYS A 8 3.57 22.75 -17.97
N PRO A 9 3.17 23.75 -18.78
CA PRO A 9 2.66 25.02 -18.24
C PRO A 9 1.42 24.79 -17.37
N LEU A 10 1.36 25.48 -16.24
CA LEU A 10 0.20 25.39 -15.31
C LEU A 10 -1.10 25.81 -16.01
N SER A 11 -1.06 26.80 -16.91
CA SER A 11 -2.20 27.21 -17.74
C SER A 11 -2.76 26.06 -18.58
N LEU A 12 -1.87 25.26 -19.19
CA LEU A 12 -2.27 24.07 -19.96
C LEU A 12 -2.88 22.99 -19.08
N ILE A 13 -2.32 22.77 -17.90
CA ILE A 13 -2.86 21.79 -16.93
C ILE A 13 -4.26 22.21 -16.47
N VAL A 14 -4.45 23.50 -16.19
CA VAL A 14 -5.75 24.06 -15.77
C VAL A 14 -6.78 24.01 -16.91
N SER A 15 -6.38 24.34 -18.16
CA SER A 15 -7.29 24.29 -19.30
C SER A 15 -7.73 22.86 -19.63
N GLU A 16 -6.80 21.88 -19.62
CA GLU A 16 -7.14 20.48 -19.83
C GLU A 16 -8.10 19.95 -18.74
N ALA A 17 -7.90 20.35 -17.48
CA ALA A 17 -8.81 19.99 -16.40
C ALA A 17 -10.21 20.66 -16.53
N GLN A 18 -10.30 21.78 -17.25
CA GLN A 18 -11.57 22.44 -17.55
C GLN A 18 -12.26 21.85 -18.79
N GLU A 19 -11.48 21.44 -19.82
CA GLU A 19 -12.00 20.82 -21.04
C GLU A 19 -12.53 19.40 -20.84
N GLU A 20 -11.97 18.63 -19.90
CA GLU A 20 -12.50 17.31 -19.50
C GLU A 20 -13.85 17.37 -18.77
N GLY A 21 -14.31 18.56 -18.40
CA GLY A 21 -15.48 18.79 -17.54
C GLY A 21 -16.63 19.55 -18.19
N GLU A 22 -17.36 18.95 -19.11
CA GLU A 22 -18.77 19.38 -19.35
C GLU A 22 -19.68 19.10 -18.13
N HIS A 23 -19.18 18.35 -17.14
CA HIS A 23 -19.81 18.16 -15.82
C HIS A 23 -18.80 18.53 -14.73
N HIS A 24 -18.88 19.75 -14.23
CA HIS A 24 -18.17 20.16 -13.02
C HIS A 24 -18.53 19.22 -11.87
N LEU A 25 -17.51 18.57 -11.27
CA LEU A 25 -17.71 17.81 -10.03
C LEU A 25 -18.22 18.78 -8.94
N GLU A 26 -19.30 18.43 -8.28
CA GLU A 26 -19.83 19.26 -7.20
C GLU A 26 -18.81 19.32 -6.04
N ARG A 27 -18.50 20.53 -5.60
CA ARG A 27 -17.58 20.77 -4.46
C ARG A 27 -18.31 20.51 -3.15
N VAL A 28 -18.39 19.25 -2.78
CA VAL A 28 -19.13 18.80 -1.59
C VAL A 28 -18.23 18.40 -0.42
N LEU A 29 -16.94 18.10 -0.68
CA LEU A 29 -16.02 17.58 0.34
C LEU A 29 -15.43 18.70 1.20
N GLY A 30 -15.77 18.71 2.48
CA GLY A 30 -15.12 19.53 3.50
C GLY A 30 -13.93 18.83 4.15
N PRO A 31 -13.21 19.47 5.10
CA PRO A 31 -12.01 18.90 5.72
C PRO A 31 -12.26 17.59 6.44
N VAL A 32 -13.42 17.42 7.10
CA VAL A 32 -13.79 16.17 7.78
C VAL A 32 -14.02 15.04 6.79
N SER A 33 -14.71 15.32 5.67
CA SER A 33 -14.93 14.30 4.63
C SER A 33 -13.62 13.89 3.94
N LEU A 34 -12.71 14.84 3.70
CA LEU A 34 -11.38 14.57 3.14
C LEU A 34 -10.50 13.77 4.11
N THR A 35 -10.57 14.09 5.41
CA THR A 35 -9.89 13.29 6.45
C THR A 35 -10.44 11.86 6.49
N ALA A 36 -11.76 11.70 6.48
CA ALA A 36 -12.40 10.38 6.46
C ALA A 36 -12.01 9.59 5.20
N LEU A 37 -11.96 10.25 4.05
CA LEU A 37 -11.52 9.64 2.79
C LEU A 37 -10.06 9.17 2.89
N GLY A 38 -9.16 10.01 3.44
CA GLY A 38 -7.78 9.64 3.67
C GLY A 38 -7.63 8.47 4.65
N VAL A 39 -8.32 8.50 5.78
CA VAL A 39 -8.34 7.38 6.74
C VAL A 39 -8.86 6.10 6.07
N GLY A 40 -9.90 6.20 5.25
CA GLY A 40 -10.47 5.06 4.52
C GLY A 40 -9.54 4.50 3.45
N ALA A 41 -8.76 5.34 2.78
CA ALA A 41 -7.77 4.90 1.79
C ALA A 41 -6.56 4.23 2.45
N VAL A 42 -6.14 4.72 3.62
CA VAL A 42 -4.96 4.26 4.36
C VAL A 42 -5.24 2.98 5.14
N ILE A 43 -6.38 2.88 5.86
CA ILE A 43 -6.73 1.67 6.64
C ILE A 43 -7.10 0.52 5.69
N GLY A 44 -6.19 -0.46 5.58
CA GLY A 44 -6.35 -1.62 4.68
C GLY A 44 -5.35 -2.74 4.99
N ALA A 45 -4.78 -3.36 3.96
CA ALA A 45 -3.88 -4.50 4.09
C ALA A 45 -2.65 -4.21 4.98
N GLY A 46 -2.25 -2.95 5.09
CA GLY A 46 -1.11 -2.58 5.92
C GLY A 46 -1.27 -2.96 7.39
N ILE A 47 -2.41 -2.66 7.99
CA ILE A 47 -2.63 -2.99 9.40
C ILE A 47 -3.17 -4.41 9.60
N PHE A 48 -4.08 -4.85 8.71
CA PHE A 48 -4.69 -6.16 8.84
C PHE A 48 -3.74 -7.31 8.49
N VAL A 49 -2.76 -7.10 7.61
CA VAL A 49 -1.87 -8.16 7.10
C VAL A 49 -0.41 -7.88 7.41
N MET A 50 0.12 -6.70 7.05
CA MET A 50 1.55 -6.41 7.19
C MET A 50 2.02 -6.29 8.65
N ALA A 51 1.11 -6.06 9.61
CA ALA A 51 1.45 -6.03 11.02
C ALA A 51 2.06 -7.35 11.52
N GLY A 52 1.60 -8.51 11.02
CA GLY A 52 2.19 -9.82 11.35
C GLY A 52 3.63 -9.93 10.84
N LEU A 53 3.87 -9.60 9.57
CA LEU A 53 5.22 -9.57 8.98
C LEU A 53 6.15 -8.61 9.73
N GLY A 54 5.64 -7.45 10.11
CA GLY A 54 6.38 -6.44 10.88
C GLY A 54 6.75 -6.94 12.28
N ALA A 55 5.84 -7.65 12.96
CA ALA A 55 6.08 -8.23 14.29
C ALA A 55 7.22 -9.24 14.27
N HIS A 56 7.31 -10.10 13.27
CA HIS A 56 8.42 -11.05 13.13
C HIS A 56 9.78 -10.40 12.84
N ARG A 57 9.81 -9.11 12.43
CA ARG A 57 11.05 -8.36 12.16
C ARG A 57 11.49 -7.45 13.29
N ALA A 58 10.56 -6.94 14.08
CA ALA A 58 10.85 -5.97 15.14
C ALA A 58 10.52 -6.47 16.54
N GLY A 59 9.79 -7.59 16.66
CA GLY A 59 9.20 -7.98 17.93
C GLY A 59 8.19 -6.94 18.41
N PRO A 60 8.06 -6.73 19.73
CA PRO A 60 7.25 -5.66 20.31
C PRO A 60 7.66 -4.26 19.82
N GLY A 61 8.91 -4.08 19.40
CA GLY A 61 9.41 -2.85 18.75
C GLY A 61 8.65 -2.44 17.48
N LEU A 62 7.71 -3.26 16.98
CA LEU A 62 6.78 -2.93 15.91
C LEU A 62 6.06 -1.59 16.13
N MET A 63 5.73 -1.26 17.38
CA MET A 63 5.14 0.04 17.73
C MET A 63 6.02 1.21 17.26
N LEU A 64 7.34 1.12 17.52
CA LEU A 64 8.30 2.13 17.08
C LEU A 64 8.48 2.13 15.55
N SER A 65 8.32 0.99 14.91
CA SER A 65 8.34 0.90 13.45
C SER A 65 7.19 1.69 12.81
N PHE A 66 5.98 1.62 13.37
CA PHE A 66 4.85 2.45 12.91
C PHE A 66 5.07 3.94 13.18
N VAL A 67 5.68 4.30 14.32
CA VAL A 67 6.06 5.70 14.61
C VAL A 67 7.06 6.20 13.57
N LEU A 68 8.10 5.42 13.26
CA LEU A 68 9.12 5.79 12.26
C LEU A 68 8.51 5.98 10.87
N CYS A 69 7.63 5.08 10.45
CA CYS A 69 6.86 5.24 9.21
C CYS A 69 6.00 6.50 9.21
N GLY A 70 5.25 6.71 10.30
CA GLY A 70 4.38 7.87 10.45
C GLY A 70 5.15 9.20 10.35
N ILE A 71 6.36 9.27 10.91
CA ILE A 71 7.26 10.43 10.78
C ILE A 71 7.66 10.63 9.32
N GLY A 72 8.13 9.59 8.62
CA GLY A 72 8.52 9.66 7.22
C GLY A 72 7.37 10.10 6.33
N CYS A 73 6.18 9.49 6.52
CA CYS A 73 4.96 9.85 5.80
C CYS A 73 4.48 11.26 6.13
N THR A 74 4.64 11.74 7.37
CA THR A 74 4.25 13.11 7.75
C THR A 74 5.09 14.15 7.03
N PHE A 75 6.40 13.96 6.92
CA PHE A 75 7.26 14.87 6.17
C PHE A 75 6.91 14.90 4.67
N ALA A 76 6.66 13.74 4.07
CA ALA A 76 6.21 13.66 2.69
C ALA A 76 4.80 14.25 2.52
N GLY A 77 3.86 13.92 3.41
CA GLY A 77 2.49 14.43 3.42
C GLY A 77 2.40 15.94 3.51
N LEU A 78 3.25 16.59 4.31
CA LEU A 78 3.38 18.05 4.35
C LEU A 78 3.84 18.63 2.99
N CYS A 79 4.73 17.94 2.27
CA CYS A 79 5.15 18.34 0.93
C CYS A 79 4.02 18.15 -0.10
N TYR A 80 3.28 17.04 -0.03
CA TYR A 80 2.08 16.82 -0.82
C TYR A 80 1.01 17.88 -0.54
N ALA A 81 0.80 18.24 0.72
CA ALA A 81 -0.13 19.28 1.12
C ALA A 81 0.22 20.66 0.52
N GLU A 82 1.51 21.01 0.43
CA GLU A 82 1.96 22.24 -0.23
C GLU A 82 1.64 22.22 -1.72
N PHE A 83 1.89 21.10 -2.41
CA PHE A 83 1.52 20.97 -3.82
C PHE A 83 0.02 20.97 -4.05
N ALA A 84 -0.74 20.23 -3.26
CA ALA A 84 -2.19 20.16 -3.38
C ALA A 84 -2.87 21.52 -3.16
N ALA A 85 -2.32 22.34 -2.26
CA ALA A 85 -2.80 23.71 -2.05
C ALA A 85 -2.44 24.67 -3.20
N MET A 86 -1.29 24.44 -3.87
CA MET A 86 -0.83 25.29 -4.98
C MET A 86 -1.48 24.91 -6.32
N ILE A 87 -1.67 23.63 -6.55
CA ILE A 87 -2.17 23.05 -7.80
C ILE A 87 -3.38 22.18 -7.44
N PRO A 88 -4.55 22.77 -7.21
CA PRO A 88 -5.74 22.06 -6.76
C PRO A 88 -6.41 21.31 -7.93
N LEU A 89 -5.67 20.42 -8.56
CA LEU A 89 -6.08 19.58 -9.68
C LEU A 89 -5.91 18.11 -9.32
N ALA A 90 -6.82 17.27 -9.81
CA ALA A 90 -6.74 15.84 -9.66
C ALA A 90 -5.57 15.29 -10.49
N GLY A 91 -4.39 15.13 -9.90
CA GLY A 91 -3.25 14.77 -10.73
C GLY A 91 -2.13 13.98 -10.07
N SER A 92 -2.19 13.71 -8.79
CA SER A 92 -1.14 12.98 -8.06
C SER A 92 0.29 13.53 -8.22
N ALA A 93 1.28 12.82 -7.67
CA ALA A 93 2.70 13.13 -7.80
C ALA A 93 3.18 13.30 -9.25
N TYR A 94 2.58 12.56 -10.21
CA TYR A 94 2.88 12.68 -11.64
C TYR A 94 2.68 14.11 -12.18
N THR A 95 1.50 14.69 -11.93
CA THR A 95 1.17 16.05 -12.40
C THR A 95 2.03 17.11 -11.71
N TYR A 96 2.29 16.95 -10.41
CA TYR A 96 3.16 17.87 -9.66
C TYR A 96 4.59 17.85 -10.21
N ALA A 97 5.13 16.67 -10.51
CA ALA A 97 6.44 16.55 -11.12
C ALA A 97 6.50 17.14 -12.53
N TYR A 98 5.46 16.96 -13.33
CA TYR A 98 5.41 17.51 -14.68
C TYR A 98 5.40 19.04 -14.68
N ALA A 99 4.68 19.64 -13.74
CA ALA A 99 4.64 21.09 -13.59
C ALA A 99 5.95 21.69 -13.03
N THR A 100 6.74 20.91 -12.28
CA THR A 100 7.85 21.43 -11.48
C THR A 100 9.23 20.95 -11.91
N LEU A 101 9.40 19.66 -12.12
CA LEU A 101 10.68 19.01 -12.45
C LEU A 101 10.86 18.80 -13.95
N GLY A 102 9.76 18.68 -14.69
CA GLY A 102 9.74 18.44 -16.12
C GLY A 102 9.40 17.00 -16.51
N GLU A 103 9.35 16.76 -17.83
CA GLU A 103 8.78 15.57 -18.46
C GLU A 103 9.45 14.26 -18.03
N LEU A 104 10.78 14.22 -17.98
CA LEU A 104 11.50 13.00 -17.61
C LEU A 104 11.19 12.57 -16.17
N PHE A 105 11.17 13.52 -15.23
CA PHE A 105 10.82 13.22 -13.84
C PHE A 105 9.36 12.84 -13.68
N ALA A 106 8.46 13.49 -14.40
CA ALA A 106 7.06 13.09 -14.45
C ALA A 106 6.90 11.66 -14.97
N TRP A 107 7.64 11.31 -16.05
CA TRP A 107 7.66 9.95 -16.56
C TRP A 107 8.13 8.94 -15.52
N ILE A 108 9.26 9.21 -14.84
CA ILE A 108 9.81 8.32 -13.80
C ILE A 108 8.78 8.09 -12.70
N ILE A 109 8.15 9.16 -12.19
CA ILE A 109 7.13 9.05 -11.14
C ILE A 109 5.88 8.31 -11.67
N GLY A 110 5.38 8.64 -12.86
CA GLY A 110 4.22 7.96 -13.44
C GLY A 110 4.46 6.47 -13.68
N TRP A 111 5.67 6.12 -14.15
CA TRP A 111 6.09 4.73 -14.33
C TRP A 111 6.21 3.98 -13.01
N ASP A 112 6.72 4.63 -11.99
CA ASP A 112 6.85 4.11 -10.63
C ASP A 112 5.48 3.93 -9.96
N LEU A 113 4.59 4.91 -10.07
CA LEU A 113 3.20 4.79 -9.62
C LEU A 113 2.46 3.62 -10.30
N THR A 114 2.81 3.30 -11.55
CA THR A 114 2.24 2.13 -12.24
C THR A 114 2.64 0.83 -11.53
N LEU A 115 3.89 0.70 -11.08
CA LEU A 115 4.34 -0.43 -10.27
C LEU A 115 3.65 -0.44 -8.90
N GLU A 116 3.64 0.70 -8.23
CA GLU A 116 3.05 0.89 -6.90
C GLU A 116 1.60 0.39 -6.86
N TYR A 117 0.74 0.92 -7.70
CA TYR A 117 -0.67 0.55 -7.71
C TYR A 117 -0.93 -0.89 -8.17
N ALA A 118 -0.17 -1.41 -9.16
CA ALA A 118 -0.30 -2.79 -9.63
C ALA A 118 0.08 -3.78 -8.53
N MET A 119 1.25 -3.59 -7.94
CA MET A 119 1.72 -4.45 -6.86
C MET A 119 0.89 -4.24 -5.59
N GLY A 120 0.41 -3.00 -5.35
CA GLY A 120 -0.52 -2.68 -4.26
C GLY A 120 -1.82 -3.47 -4.37
N ALA A 121 -2.46 -3.46 -5.53
CA ALA A 121 -3.67 -4.25 -5.79
C ALA A 121 -3.41 -5.77 -5.64
N SER A 122 -2.25 -6.26 -6.10
CA SER A 122 -1.85 -7.66 -5.94
C SER A 122 -1.64 -8.02 -4.46
N THR A 123 -0.98 -7.16 -3.68
CA THR A 123 -0.78 -7.34 -2.23
C THR A 123 -2.12 -7.40 -1.49
N VAL A 124 -3.03 -6.47 -1.83
CA VAL A 124 -4.35 -6.41 -1.21
C VAL A 124 -5.19 -7.63 -1.59
N SER A 125 -5.13 -8.13 -2.83
CA SER A 125 -5.88 -9.32 -3.25
C SER A 125 -5.40 -10.58 -2.52
N SER A 126 -4.08 -10.74 -2.34
CA SER A 126 -3.50 -11.83 -1.55
C SER A 126 -3.89 -11.73 -0.08
N GLY A 127 -3.79 -10.54 0.53
CA GLY A 127 -4.25 -10.30 1.90
C GLY A 127 -5.77 -10.52 2.08
N TRP A 128 -6.58 -10.12 1.12
CA TRP A 128 -8.02 -10.38 1.11
C TRP A 128 -8.31 -11.88 1.09
N SER A 129 -7.58 -12.64 0.28
CA SER A 129 -7.70 -14.10 0.22
C SER A 129 -7.46 -14.74 1.57
N ASN A 130 -6.46 -14.30 2.32
CA ASN A 130 -6.14 -14.85 3.63
C ASN A 130 -7.35 -14.71 4.59
N TYR A 131 -7.97 -13.53 4.64
CA TYR A 131 -9.18 -13.29 5.44
C TYR A 131 -10.41 -14.01 4.88
N PHE A 132 -10.50 -14.18 3.56
CA PHE A 132 -11.59 -14.93 2.94
C PHE A 132 -11.53 -16.43 3.28
N ILE A 133 -10.35 -16.99 3.36
CA ILE A 133 -10.14 -18.37 3.81
C ILE A 133 -10.61 -18.54 5.26
N GLU A 134 -10.27 -17.59 6.14
CA GLU A 134 -10.76 -17.60 7.53
C GLU A 134 -12.30 -17.44 7.58
N PHE A 135 -12.87 -16.57 6.74
CA PHE A 135 -14.31 -16.41 6.62
C PHE A 135 -15.02 -17.71 6.19
N LEU A 136 -14.45 -18.45 5.24
CA LEU A 136 -15.02 -19.73 4.81
C LEU A 136 -14.98 -20.79 5.92
N LYS A 137 -13.96 -20.75 6.78
CA LYS A 137 -13.86 -21.67 7.93
C LYS A 137 -15.02 -21.50 8.92
N ILE A 138 -15.60 -20.29 9.03
CA ILE A 138 -16.81 -20.04 9.88
C ILE A 138 -17.97 -20.94 9.43
N PHE A 139 -18.07 -21.19 8.13
CA PHE A 139 -19.10 -22.07 7.54
C PHE A 139 -18.64 -23.53 7.38
N GLY A 140 -17.49 -23.90 7.92
CA GLY A 140 -16.93 -25.26 7.80
C GLY A 140 -16.38 -25.59 6.42
N ILE A 141 -16.24 -24.60 5.52
CA ILE A 141 -15.71 -24.79 4.15
C ILE A 141 -14.19 -24.73 4.20
N LYS A 142 -13.54 -25.78 3.71
CA LYS A 142 -12.07 -25.87 3.62
C LYS A 142 -11.65 -25.92 2.16
N ILE A 143 -10.78 -25.00 1.75
CA ILE A 143 -10.13 -25.01 0.44
C ILE A 143 -8.77 -25.73 0.59
N PRO A 144 -8.35 -26.57 -0.37
CA PRO A 144 -7.02 -27.17 -0.37
C PRO A 144 -5.91 -26.12 -0.29
N LEU A 145 -4.82 -26.38 0.44
CA LEU A 145 -3.74 -25.42 0.68
C LEU A 145 -3.13 -24.89 -0.63
N TRP A 146 -2.95 -25.73 -1.63
CA TRP A 146 -2.39 -25.35 -2.93
C TRP A 146 -3.29 -24.42 -3.76
N LEU A 147 -4.60 -24.34 -3.45
CA LEU A 147 -5.56 -23.38 -4.03
C LEU A 147 -5.80 -22.15 -3.14
N SER A 148 -5.32 -22.21 -1.89
CA SER A 148 -5.53 -21.16 -0.90
C SER A 148 -4.43 -20.10 -0.93
N TYR A 149 -3.21 -20.49 -1.31
CA TYR A 149 -2.01 -19.67 -1.23
C TYR A 149 -1.12 -19.85 -2.46
N ASP A 150 -0.18 -18.93 -2.67
CA ASP A 150 0.95 -19.19 -3.55
C ASP A 150 1.77 -20.38 -3.04
N HIS A 151 2.60 -20.97 -3.90
CA HIS A 151 3.35 -22.19 -3.58
C HIS A 151 4.20 -22.07 -2.30
N TRP A 152 4.91 -20.97 -2.12
CA TRP A 152 5.81 -20.78 -0.99
C TRP A 152 5.06 -20.61 0.33
N THR A 153 3.99 -19.83 0.31
CA THR A 153 3.11 -19.62 1.46
C THR A 153 2.37 -20.92 1.81
N ALA A 154 1.88 -21.66 0.82
CA ALA A 154 1.21 -22.94 1.01
C ALA A 154 2.12 -23.98 1.66
N LEU A 155 3.37 -24.08 1.24
CA LEU A 155 4.38 -24.97 1.83
C LEU A 155 4.70 -24.56 3.28
N THR A 156 4.84 -23.28 3.55
CA THR A 156 5.06 -22.76 4.91
C THR A 156 3.89 -23.12 5.82
N GLN A 157 2.65 -22.94 5.37
CA GLN A 157 1.44 -23.28 6.15
C GLN A 157 1.33 -24.79 6.39
N ALA A 158 1.63 -25.62 5.40
CA ALA A 158 1.69 -27.06 5.56
C ALA A 158 2.74 -27.47 6.62
N THR A 159 3.93 -26.87 6.58
CA THR A 159 5.01 -27.11 7.54
C THR A 159 4.60 -26.73 8.97
N HIS A 160 3.99 -25.56 9.15
CA HIS A 160 3.48 -25.11 10.46
C HIS A 160 2.39 -26.04 11.00
N THR A 161 1.50 -26.51 10.14
CA THR A 161 0.43 -27.44 10.52
C THR A 161 1.01 -28.78 11.01
N VAL A 162 1.95 -29.33 10.24
CA VAL A 162 2.63 -30.58 10.61
C VAL A 162 3.42 -30.43 11.92
N ALA A 163 4.14 -29.31 12.11
CA ALA A 163 4.86 -29.06 13.34
C ALA A 163 3.92 -29.04 14.57
N ARG A 164 2.78 -28.36 14.47
CA ARG A 164 1.76 -28.35 15.52
C ARG A 164 1.22 -29.75 15.83
N GLU A 165 0.88 -30.53 14.82
CA GLU A 165 0.43 -31.91 14.99
C GLU A 165 1.49 -32.81 15.63
N MET A 166 2.76 -32.63 15.26
CA MET A 166 3.88 -33.39 15.84
C MET A 166 4.03 -33.09 17.34
N VAL A 167 3.93 -31.82 17.74
CA VAL A 167 3.99 -31.43 19.17
C VAL A 167 2.80 -32.00 19.93
N VAL A 168 1.58 -31.92 19.41
CA VAL A 168 0.39 -32.53 20.05
C VAL A 168 0.57 -34.02 20.27
N ARG A 169 1.18 -34.73 19.32
CA ARG A 169 1.41 -36.19 19.44
C ARG A 169 2.55 -36.52 20.41
N ALA A 170 3.63 -35.73 20.40
CA ALA A 170 4.80 -35.98 21.23
C ALA A 170 4.59 -35.53 22.69
N HIS A 171 3.79 -34.51 22.91
CA HIS A 171 3.57 -33.87 24.21
C HIS A 171 2.08 -33.63 24.48
N PRO A 172 1.28 -34.71 24.61
CA PRO A 172 -0.17 -34.59 24.84
C PRO A 172 -0.51 -33.93 26.19
N GLU A 173 0.44 -33.87 27.12
CA GLU A 173 0.33 -33.20 28.42
C GLU A 173 0.40 -31.67 28.33
N ILE A 174 0.93 -31.11 27.23
CA ILE A 174 1.05 -29.66 27.05
C ILE A 174 -0.24 -29.14 26.44
N PRO A 175 -0.98 -28.24 27.11
CA PRO A 175 -2.21 -27.67 26.53
C PRO A 175 -1.92 -26.91 25.25
N VAL A 176 -2.68 -27.21 24.19
CA VAL A 176 -2.59 -26.49 22.91
C VAL A 176 -2.85 -25.02 23.12
N GLY A 177 -1.95 -24.17 22.60
CA GLY A 177 -2.02 -22.71 22.77
C GLY A 177 -1.31 -22.19 24.04
N SER A 178 -0.78 -23.09 24.91
CA SER A 178 0.08 -22.66 26.03
C SER A 178 1.46 -22.21 25.53
N GLN A 179 2.15 -21.39 26.34
CA GLN A 179 3.50 -20.93 26.01
C GLN A 179 4.44 -22.12 25.71
N GLY A 180 4.41 -23.18 26.55
CA GLY A 180 5.24 -24.36 26.35
C GLY A 180 4.94 -25.12 25.04
N PHE A 181 3.67 -25.16 24.62
CA PHE A 181 3.28 -25.73 23.31
C PHE A 181 3.88 -24.91 22.17
N LEU A 182 3.79 -23.62 22.28
CA LEU A 182 4.24 -22.71 21.24
C LEU A 182 5.77 -22.70 21.11
N ASP A 183 6.48 -22.75 22.24
CA ASP A 183 7.95 -22.86 22.25
C ASP A 183 8.41 -24.18 21.63
N ALA A 184 7.70 -25.29 21.87
CA ALA A 184 7.99 -26.58 21.25
C ALA A 184 7.75 -26.56 19.73
N VAL A 185 6.67 -25.92 19.26
CA VAL A 185 6.42 -25.75 17.82
C VAL A 185 7.51 -24.88 17.18
N ALA A 186 7.87 -23.76 17.83
CA ALA A 186 8.92 -22.88 17.32
C ALA A 186 10.28 -23.62 17.20
N ALA A 187 10.64 -24.42 18.18
CA ALA A 187 11.88 -25.23 18.14
C ALA A 187 11.91 -26.19 16.93
N LEU A 188 10.79 -26.85 16.62
CA LEU A 188 10.69 -27.73 15.44
C LEU A 188 10.80 -26.95 14.12
N LEU A 189 10.27 -25.73 14.06
CA LEU A 189 10.30 -24.90 12.85
C LEU A 189 11.69 -24.33 12.55
N VAL A 190 12.52 -24.14 13.58
CA VAL A 190 13.93 -23.69 13.41
C VAL A 190 14.78 -24.78 12.74
N HIS A 191 14.52 -26.07 13.06
CA HIS A 191 15.24 -27.21 12.51
C HIS A 191 14.27 -28.27 11.98
N PRO A 192 13.63 -28.04 10.81
CA PRO A 192 12.66 -28.98 10.28
C PRO A 192 13.33 -30.30 9.92
N THR A 193 12.75 -31.41 10.41
CA THR A 193 13.21 -32.75 10.10
C THR A 193 12.78 -33.17 8.69
N ALA A 194 13.51 -34.12 8.08
CA ALA A 194 13.15 -34.69 6.77
C ALA A 194 11.73 -35.29 6.79
N GLN A 195 11.32 -35.89 7.92
CA GLN A 195 9.98 -36.44 8.11
C GLN A 195 8.92 -35.35 8.11
N MET A 196 9.20 -34.19 8.72
CA MET A 196 8.31 -33.03 8.75
C MET A 196 8.15 -32.42 7.35
N SER A 197 9.25 -32.29 6.59
CA SER A 197 9.20 -31.79 5.20
C SER A 197 8.38 -32.72 4.30
N SER A 198 8.59 -34.03 4.37
CA SER A 198 7.82 -35.03 3.60
C SER A 198 6.34 -35.04 3.97
N ALA A 199 6.00 -34.85 5.25
CA ALA A 199 4.62 -34.77 5.69
C ALA A 199 3.96 -33.43 5.23
N ALA A 200 4.72 -32.35 5.18
CA ALA A 200 4.23 -31.07 4.66
C ALA A 200 3.94 -31.14 3.16
N ASP A 201 4.82 -31.77 2.37
CA ASP A 201 4.60 -32.01 0.93
C ASP A 201 3.34 -32.88 0.70
N THR A 202 3.14 -33.87 1.54
CA THR A 202 1.95 -34.75 1.48
C THR A 202 0.67 -33.97 1.84
N LEU A 203 0.73 -33.09 2.84
CA LEU A 203 -0.39 -32.24 3.26
C LEU A 203 -0.71 -31.18 2.21
N LEU A 204 0.30 -30.63 1.56
CA LEU A 204 0.14 -29.67 0.47
C LEU A 204 -0.64 -30.28 -0.69
N ALA A 205 -0.38 -31.56 -1.03
CA ALA A 205 -1.05 -32.33 -2.08
C ALA A 205 -1.18 -31.53 -3.41
N ALA A 206 -0.15 -30.74 -3.74
CA ALA A 206 -0.17 -29.85 -4.89
C ALA A 206 -0.08 -30.65 -6.20
N PRO A 207 -0.85 -30.29 -7.24
CA PRO A 207 -0.70 -30.88 -8.55
C PRO A 207 0.64 -30.48 -9.15
N ARG A 208 1.25 -31.38 -9.91
CA ARG A 208 2.51 -31.15 -10.61
C ARG A 208 2.26 -30.85 -12.08
N LEU A 209 2.70 -29.69 -12.55
CA LEU A 209 2.70 -29.33 -13.96
C LEU A 209 4.15 -29.27 -14.44
N PHE A 210 4.50 -30.05 -15.46
CA PHE A 210 5.87 -30.21 -15.95
C PHE A 210 6.90 -30.55 -14.86
N GLY A 211 6.49 -31.33 -13.83
CA GLY A 211 7.34 -31.71 -12.72
C GLY A 211 7.50 -30.70 -11.60
N VAL A 212 6.91 -29.51 -11.73
CA VAL A 212 6.91 -28.45 -10.71
C VAL A 212 5.58 -28.45 -9.96
N GLU A 213 5.63 -28.41 -8.65
CA GLU A 213 4.44 -28.27 -7.80
C GLU A 213 3.84 -26.87 -7.92
N ILE A 214 2.51 -26.80 -8.09
CA ILE A 214 1.80 -25.54 -8.27
C ILE A 214 1.04 -25.19 -7.01
N GLY A 215 1.33 -24.00 -6.44
CA GLY A 215 0.45 -23.31 -5.52
C GLY A 215 -0.16 -22.11 -6.24
N PHE A 216 -1.47 -21.97 -6.16
CA PHE A 216 -2.22 -20.91 -6.82
C PHE A 216 -3.30 -20.34 -5.90
N ASN A 217 -3.16 -19.11 -5.53
CA ASN A 217 -4.13 -18.42 -4.68
C ASN A 217 -5.41 -18.07 -5.48
N LEU A 218 -6.32 -19.03 -5.58
CA LEU A 218 -7.56 -18.90 -6.35
C LEU A 218 -8.47 -17.77 -5.83
N PRO A 219 -8.70 -17.60 -4.51
CA PRO A 219 -9.51 -16.49 -4.02
C PRO A 219 -8.93 -15.12 -4.38
N ALA A 220 -7.59 -14.94 -4.31
CA ALA A 220 -6.94 -13.70 -4.71
C ALA A 220 -7.14 -13.40 -6.20
N PHE A 221 -7.04 -14.43 -7.04
CA PHE A 221 -7.30 -14.32 -8.47
C PHE A 221 -8.74 -13.88 -8.75
N LEU A 222 -9.71 -14.56 -8.14
CA LEU A 222 -11.13 -14.32 -8.39
C LEU A 222 -11.58 -12.93 -7.90
N ILE A 223 -11.13 -12.49 -6.73
CA ILE A 223 -11.50 -11.16 -6.23
C ILE A 223 -10.91 -10.06 -7.11
N ALA A 224 -9.66 -10.18 -7.55
CA ALA A 224 -9.05 -9.20 -8.44
C ALA A 224 -9.79 -9.11 -9.78
N LEU A 225 -10.22 -10.24 -10.36
CA LEU A 225 -11.04 -10.24 -11.56
C LEU A 225 -12.45 -9.67 -11.33
N LEU A 226 -13.08 -9.98 -10.19
CA LEU A 226 -14.40 -9.43 -9.83
C LEU A 226 -14.35 -7.91 -9.74
N ILE A 227 -13.34 -7.36 -9.02
CA ILE A 227 -13.16 -5.91 -8.89
C ILE A 227 -12.84 -5.29 -10.25
N THR A 228 -12.04 -5.95 -11.08
CA THR A 228 -11.75 -5.49 -12.44
C THR A 228 -13.02 -5.40 -13.28
N TRP A 229 -13.86 -6.43 -13.24
CA TRP A 229 -15.15 -6.43 -13.94
C TRP A 229 -16.06 -5.30 -13.47
N ILE A 230 -16.17 -5.11 -12.17
CA ILE A 230 -16.94 -4.03 -11.55
C ILE A 230 -16.45 -2.66 -12.07
N LEU A 231 -15.13 -2.44 -12.13
CA LEU A 231 -14.54 -1.19 -12.61
C LEU A 231 -14.72 -0.96 -14.11
N VAL A 232 -14.74 -2.03 -14.91
CA VAL A 232 -15.03 -1.94 -16.37
C VAL A 232 -16.49 -1.53 -16.61
N VAL A 233 -17.43 -2.13 -15.88
CA VAL A 233 -18.86 -1.79 -15.96
C VAL A 233 -19.12 -0.37 -15.43
N GLY A 234 -18.29 0.09 -14.51
CA GLY A 234 -18.38 1.41 -13.88
C GLY A 234 -19.38 1.41 -12.71
N ILE A 235 -18.85 1.68 -11.52
CA ILE A 235 -19.69 1.94 -10.35
C ILE A 235 -19.75 3.45 -10.17
N LYS A 236 -20.97 3.96 -10.00
CA LYS A 236 -21.15 5.26 -9.37
C LYS A 236 -21.01 5.05 -7.87
N GLU A 237 -19.78 5.10 -7.35
CA GLU A 237 -19.58 5.08 -5.91
C GLU A 237 -20.28 6.29 -5.28
N SER A 238 -21.32 6.00 -4.50
CA SER A 238 -21.95 7.04 -3.69
C SER A 238 -20.98 7.39 -2.55
N ALA A 239 -20.74 8.69 -2.32
CA ALA A 239 -19.95 9.17 -1.17
C ALA A 239 -20.47 8.58 0.16
N ARG A 240 -21.78 8.27 0.24
CA ARG A 240 -22.39 7.60 1.40
C ARG A 240 -21.92 6.16 1.57
N PHE A 241 -21.78 5.41 0.47
CA PHE A 241 -21.31 4.03 0.50
C PHE A 241 -19.84 3.98 0.96
N ASN A 242 -19.00 4.84 0.42
CA ASN A 242 -17.61 4.95 0.86
C ASN A 242 -17.52 5.35 2.35
N ALA A 243 -18.32 6.32 2.80
CA ALA A 243 -18.38 6.71 4.21
C ALA A 243 -18.82 5.54 5.12
N ALA A 244 -19.76 4.73 4.69
CA ALA A 244 -20.21 3.54 5.44
C ALA A 244 -19.06 2.51 5.58
N ILE A 245 -18.34 2.22 4.49
CA ILE A 245 -17.18 1.30 4.54
C ILE A 245 -16.07 1.85 5.45
N VAL A 246 -15.77 3.14 5.37
CA VAL A 246 -14.78 3.77 6.25
C VAL A 246 -15.21 3.66 7.71
N THR A 247 -16.49 3.88 8.00
CA THR A 247 -17.04 3.72 9.37
C THR A 247 -16.86 2.28 9.86
N VAL A 248 -17.17 1.28 9.05
CA VAL A 248 -16.96 -0.13 9.40
C VAL A 248 -15.49 -0.41 9.70
N LYS A 249 -14.56 0.02 8.84
CA LYS A 249 -13.12 -0.17 9.04
C LYS A 249 -12.62 0.42 10.35
N VAL A 250 -12.95 1.68 10.60
CA VAL A 250 -12.55 2.39 11.83
C VAL A 250 -13.17 1.74 13.04
N SER A 251 -14.45 1.33 12.98
CA SER A 251 -15.12 0.63 14.07
C SER A 251 -14.45 -0.70 14.42
N VAL A 252 -14.02 -1.47 13.41
CA VAL A 252 -13.28 -2.74 13.62
C VAL A 252 -11.91 -2.46 14.25
N VAL A 253 -11.19 -1.44 13.79
CA VAL A 253 -9.89 -1.08 14.40
C VAL A 253 -10.08 -0.63 15.87
N LEU A 254 -11.08 0.20 16.14
CA LEU A 254 -11.41 0.61 17.51
C LEU A 254 -11.86 -0.57 18.37
N PHE A 255 -12.63 -1.50 17.81
CA PHE A 255 -13.01 -2.75 18.46
C PHE A 255 -11.77 -3.55 18.86
N VAL A 256 -10.80 -3.73 17.95
CA VAL A 256 -9.53 -4.40 18.25
C VAL A 256 -8.79 -3.71 19.39
N LEU A 257 -8.71 -2.37 19.36
CA LEU A 257 -8.04 -1.60 20.42
C LEU A 257 -8.71 -1.77 21.78
N ILE A 258 -10.03 -1.57 21.83
CA ILE A 258 -10.79 -1.59 23.11
C ILE A 258 -10.91 -3.02 23.66
N PHE A 259 -11.30 -3.96 22.81
CA PHE A 259 -11.56 -5.33 23.24
C PHE A 259 -10.26 -6.13 23.39
N GLY A 260 -9.31 -5.95 22.46
CA GLY A 260 -8.01 -6.62 22.50
C GLY A 260 -7.14 -6.16 23.66
N SER A 261 -7.28 -4.91 24.14
CA SER A 261 -6.53 -4.43 25.31
C SER A 261 -6.78 -5.26 26.57
N HIS A 262 -7.94 -5.93 26.66
CA HIS A 262 -8.29 -6.82 27.79
C HIS A 262 -7.40 -8.07 27.86
N TYR A 263 -6.84 -8.49 26.71
CA TYR A 263 -6.01 -9.69 26.58
C TYR A 263 -4.52 -9.37 26.51
N VAL A 264 -4.15 -8.11 26.72
CA VAL A 264 -2.74 -7.68 26.70
C VAL A 264 -2.04 -8.15 27.96
N HIS A 265 -0.96 -8.89 27.76
CA HIS A 265 0.00 -9.25 28.80
C HIS A 265 1.28 -8.42 28.60
N VAL A 266 1.56 -7.54 29.55
CA VAL A 266 2.73 -6.63 29.49
C VAL A 266 4.05 -7.40 29.40
N SER A 267 4.09 -8.63 29.93
CA SER A 267 5.23 -9.54 29.82
C SER A 267 5.62 -9.85 28.37
N ASN A 268 4.66 -9.82 27.43
CA ASN A 268 4.93 -10.05 26.01
C ASN A 268 5.78 -8.94 25.37
N TRP A 269 5.78 -7.74 25.96
CA TRP A 269 6.64 -6.63 25.50
C TRP A 269 8.06 -6.70 26.08
N GLY A 270 8.30 -7.63 27.05
CA GLY A 270 9.57 -7.75 27.72
C GLY A 270 9.80 -6.68 28.80
N THR A 271 10.89 -6.82 29.53
CA THR A 271 11.25 -5.95 30.66
C THR A 271 12.40 -5.00 30.34
N ASP A 272 13.13 -5.25 29.25
CA ASP A 272 14.29 -4.48 28.83
C ASP A 272 14.29 -4.23 27.30
N TRP A 273 15.25 -3.43 26.84
CA TRP A 273 15.36 -3.09 25.43
C TRP A 273 15.61 -4.31 24.53
N HIS A 274 16.34 -5.32 25.00
CA HIS A 274 16.67 -6.49 24.18
C HIS A 274 15.47 -7.41 23.98
N THR A 275 14.59 -7.50 24.96
CA THR A 275 13.33 -8.25 24.85
C THR A 275 12.25 -7.46 24.10
N PHE A 276 12.20 -6.14 24.30
CA PHE A 276 11.28 -5.26 23.56
C PHE A 276 11.65 -5.13 22.08
N ALA A 277 12.91 -5.00 21.76
CA ALA A 277 13.44 -4.88 20.41
C ALA A 277 14.53 -5.95 20.15
N PRO A 278 14.13 -7.22 19.96
CA PRO A 278 15.07 -8.34 19.90
C PRO A 278 16.06 -8.26 18.74
N PHE A 279 15.72 -7.51 17.70
CA PHE A 279 16.58 -7.25 16.55
C PHE A 279 17.15 -5.81 16.55
N GLY A 280 17.03 -5.10 17.68
CA GLY A 280 17.53 -3.74 17.85
C GLY A 280 16.93 -2.73 16.87
N VAL A 281 17.63 -1.61 16.69
CA VAL A 281 17.21 -0.54 15.76
C VAL A 281 17.13 -1.04 14.30
N ALA A 282 17.99 -1.97 13.91
CA ALA A 282 17.96 -2.54 12.56
C ALA A 282 16.65 -3.31 12.29
N GLY A 283 16.18 -4.08 13.26
CA GLY A 283 14.88 -4.77 13.18
C GLY A 283 13.73 -3.78 13.08
N ILE A 284 13.70 -2.74 13.93
CA ILE A 284 12.69 -1.68 13.90
C ILE A 284 12.67 -0.99 12.54
N SER A 285 13.83 -0.64 11.98
CA SER A 285 13.96 0.04 10.69
C SER A 285 13.55 -0.87 9.54
N SER A 286 13.96 -2.14 9.57
CA SER A 286 13.54 -3.15 8.59
C SER A 286 12.02 -3.34 8.62
N ALA A 287 11.44 -3.53 9.80
CA ALA A 287 9.99 -3.65 9.95
C ALA A 287 9.28 -2.37 9.45
N ALA A 288 9.77 -1.17 9.81
CA ALA A 288 9.23 0.09 9.32
C ALA A 288 9.19 0.12 7.79
N ALA A 289 10.28 -0.24 7.14
CA ALA A 289 10.35 -0.28 5.69
C ALA A 289 9.36 -1.29 5.07
N TYR A 290 9.09 -2.42 5.73
CA TYR A 290 8.10 -3.42 5.28
C TYR A 290 6.66 -2.98 5.52
N ILE A 291 6.34 -2.45 6.71
CA ILE A 291 4.98 -2.01 7.06
C ILE A 291 4.64 -0.64 6.49
N PHE A 292 5.57 0.02 5.80
CA PHE A 292 5.34 1.31 5.14
C PHE A 292 4.10 1.27 4.23
N PHE A 293 3.81 0.13 3.61
CA PHE A 293 2.58 -0.14 2.87
C PHE A 293 1.31 0.29 3.61
N ALA A 294 1.32 0.24 4.94
CA ALA A 294 0.17 0.62 5.76
C ALA A 294 -0.22 2.09 5.63
N PHE A 295 0.69 2.94 5.22
CA PHE A 295 0.46 4.38 5.08
C PHE A 295 0.15 4.81 3.65
N ILE A 296 0.28 3.93 2.66
CA ILE A 296 -0.03 4.24 1.26
C ILE A 296 -1.52 4.54 1.13
N GLY A 297 -1.86 5.60 0.39
CA GLY A 297 -3.23 6.03 0.14
C GLY A 297 -3.58 7.42 0.69
N PHE A 298 -2.79 8.02 1.60
CA PHE A 298 -3.05 9.39 2.05
C PHE A 298 -2.92 10.41 0.91
N ASP A 299 -2.08 10.14 -0.07
CA ASP A 299 -1.88 10.93 -1.28
C ASP A 299 -3.12 10.92 -2.20
N ALA A 300 -3.96 9.86 -2.10
CA ALA A 300 -5.24 9.80 -2.81
C ALA A 300 -6.18 10.96 -2.43
N VAL A 301 -6.05 11.56 -1.22
CA VAL A 301 -6.77 12.78 -0.86
C VAL A 301 -6.45 13.92 -1.83
N SER A 302 -5.21 14.00 -2.33
CA SER A 302 -4.81 15.03 -3.29
C SER A 302 -5.51 14.89 -4.65
N THR A 303 -5.95 13.68 -5.01
CA THR A 303 -6.67 13.44 -6.28
C THR A 303 -8.11 13.92 -6.27
N THR A 304 -8.67 14.22 -5.10
CA THR A 304 -10.05 14.74 -4.93
C THR A 304 -10.12 16.26 -4.83
N ALA A 305 -9.07 16.94 -5.28
CA ALA A 305 -8.94 18.40 -5.18
C ALA A 305 -10.10 19.16 -5.85
N GLN A 306 -10.66 18.63 -6.94
CA GLN A 306 -11.77 19.25 -7.67
C GLN A 306 -13.11 19.13 -6.95
N GLU A 307 -13.26 18.18 -6.02
CA GLU A 307 -14.45 17.94 -5.21
C GLU A 307 -14.39 18.67 -3.85
N ALA A 308 -13.23 19.22 -3.48
CA ALA A 308 -13.04 19.92 -2.22
C ALA A 308 -13.71 21.31 -2.23
N LYS A 309 -14.40 21.69 -1.13
CA LYS A 309 -15.03 23.01 -0.98
C LYS A 309 -14.01 24.13 -1.02
N ASN A 310 -12.96 24.03 -0.23
CA ASN A 310 -11.84 24.97 -0.17
C ASN A 310 -10.52 24.20 -0.33
N PRO A 311 -10.13 23.80 -1.58
CA PRO A 311 -9.01 22.90 -1.80
C PRO A 311 -7.71 23.34 -1.13
N GLN A 312 -7.43 24.65 -1.17
CA GLN A 312 -6.22 25.25 -0.64
C GLN A 312 -6.04 25.07 0.88
N ARG A 313 -7.15 24.95 1.62
CA ARG A 313 -7.18 24.75 3.07
C ARG A 313 -7.51 23.31 3.44
N ASP A 314 -8.53 22.74 2.79
CA ASP A 314 -9.16 21.49 3.23
C ASP A 314 -8.32 20.26 2.86
N LEU A 315 -7.58 20.32 1.72
CA LEU A 315 -6.67 19.23 1.33
C LEU A 315 -5.50 19.07 2.31
N PRO A 316 -4.74 20.12 2.67
CA PRO A 316 -3.71 20.02 3.70
C PRO A 316 -4.22 19.43 5.01
N ILE A 317 -5.40 19.88 5.48
CA ILE A 317 -6.01 19.35 6.70
C ILE A 317 -6.33 17.87 6.54
N GLY A 318 -6.96 17.47 5.43
CA GLY A 318 -7.34 16.09 5.15
C GLY A 318 -6.13 15.14 5.15
N ILE A 319 -5.05 15.52 4.45
CA ILE A 319 -3.80 14.74 4.36
C ILE A 319 -3.15 14.59 5.74
N ILE A 320 -2.93 15.70 6.45
CA ILE A 320 -2.20 15.67 7.72
C ILE A 320 -3.02 14.96 8.82
N ALA A 321 -4.32 15.27 8.92
CA ALA A 321 -5.19 14.66 9.92
C ALA A 321 -5.35 13.15 9.69
N SER A 322 -5.49 12.69 8.44
CA SER A 322 -5.59 11.25 8.16
C SER A 322 -4.31 10.51 8.54
N LEU A 323 -3.13 11.04 8.23
CA LEU A 323 -1.84 10.46 8.63
C LEU A 323 -1.70 10.39 10.15
N PHE A 324 -2.06 11.45 10.86
CA PHE A 324 -1.97 11.50 12.32
C PHE A 324 -2.91 10.47 12.98
N ILE A 325 -4.17 10.42 12.55
CA ILE A 325 -5.16 9.46 13.06
C ILE A 325 -4.70 8.03 12.77
N CYS A 326 -4.28 7.72 11.54
CA CYS A 326 -3.83 6.38 11.17
C CYS A 326 -2.58 5.97 11.96
N THR A 327 -1.63 6.89 12.18
CA THR A 327 -0.43 6.58 12.98
C THR A 327 -0.80 6.17 14.41
N ILE A 328 -1.70 6.92 15.08
CA ILE A 328 -2.15 6.58 16.43
C ILE A 328 -2.84 5.21 16.44
N LEU A 329 -3.76 4.97 15.51
CA LEU A 329 -4.48 3.71 15.42
C LEU A 329 -3.52 2.53 15.17
N TYR A 330 -2.53 2.70 14.31
CA TYR A 330 -1.58 1.65 13.96
C TYR A 330 -0.61 1.31 15.08
N VAL A 331 -0.11 2.33 15.78
CA VAL A 331 0.71 2.13 16.98
C VAL A 331 -0.10 1.41 18.06
N GLY A 332 -1.36 1.80 18.25
CA GLY A 332 -2.27 1.13 19.18
C GLY A 332 -2.52 -0.33 18.82
N VAL A 333 -2.84 -0.62 17.56
CA VAL A 333 -3.06 -2.02 17.10
C VAL A 333 -1.78 -2.84 17.23
N ALA A 334 -0.61 -2.28 16.89
CA ALA A 334 0.67 -2.95 17.07
C ALA A 334 0.94 -3.29 18.55
N ALA A 335 0.62 -2.35 19.46
CA ALA A 335 0.73 -2.57 20.90
C ALA A 335 -0.19 -3.70 21.36
N VAL A 336 -1.47 -3.64 20.99
CA VAL A 336 -2.45 -4.67 21.37
C VAL A 336 -2.03 -6.03 20.79
N LEU A 337 -1.71 -6.11 19.50
CA LEU A 337 -1.34 -7.36 18.84
C LEU A 337 -0.12 -8.02 19.50
N THR A 338 0.96 -7.26 19.70
CA THR A 338 2.19 -7.78 20.32
C THR A 338 2.07 -8.01 21.83
N GLY A 339 1.07 -7.38 22.46
CA GLY A 339 0.73 -7.61 23.85
C GLY A 339 -0.16 -8.83 24.06
N MET A 340 -1.07 -9.13 23.12
CA MET A 340 -1.94 -10.32 23.17
C MET A 340 -1.14 -11.61 22.94
N VAL A 341 -0.27 -11.61 21.92
CA VAL A 341 0.43 -12.81 21.47
C VAL A 341 1.93 -12.55 21.46
N PRO A 342 2.78 -13.46 21.98
CA PRO A 342 4.22 -13.39 21.79
C PRO A 342 4.56 -13.25 20.30
N TRP A 343 5.46 -12.32 19.97
CA TRP A 343 5.71 -11.91 18.59
C TRP A 343 6.13 -13.08 17.66
N GLN A 344 6.80 -14.11 18.20
CA GLN A 344 7.23 -15.30 17.45
C GLN A 344 6.05 -16.14 16.94
N LEU A 345 4.88 -15.98 17.55
CA LEU A 345 3.70 -16.82 17.36
C LEU A 345 2.59 -16.08 16.62
N ILE A 346 2.79 -14.78 16.36
CA ILE A 346 1.84 -13.97 15.61
C ILE A 346 1.71 -14.57 14.20
N ASN A 347 0.48 -14.89 13.83
CA ASN A 347 0.18 -15.38 12.49
C ASN A 347 0.49 -14.30 11.44
N ILE A 348 1.13 -14.69 10.33
CA ILE A 348 1.57 -13.75 9.29
C ILE A 348 0.41 -13.41 8.33
N GLU A 349 -0.52 -14.34 8.08
CA GLU A 349 -1.56 -14.22 7.08
C GLU A 349 -2.76 -13.40 7.55
N ALA A 350 -3.24 -13.66 8.78
CA ALA A 350 -4.36 -12.96 9.39
C ALA A 350 -4.08 -12.67 10.87
N PRO A 351 -3.09 -11.81 11.17
CA PRO A 351 -2.51 -11.67 12.51
C PRO A 351 -3.53 -11.29 13.58
N ILE A 352 -4.43 -10.35 13.28
CA ILE A 352 -5.40 -9.85 14.26
C ILE A 352 -6.48 -10.90 14.54
N THR A 353 -7.01 -11.55 13.49
CA THR A 353 -8.01 -12.63 13.61
C THR A 353 -7.47 -13.77 14.47
N HIS A 354 -6.24 -14.24 14.19
CA HIS A 354 -5.62 -15.33 14.94
C HIS A 354 -5.29 -14.94 16.38
N ALA A 355 -4.92 -13.70 16.67
CA ALA A 355 -4.70 -13.24 18.04
C ALA A 355 -5.95 -13.43 18.91
N PHE A 356 -7.14 -13.19 18.39
CA PHE A 356 -8.38 -13.45 19.12
C PHE A 356 -8.75 -14.93 19.18
N LEU A 357 -8.45 -15.72 18.13
CA LEU A 357 -8.64 -17.17 18.16
C LEU A 357 -7.76 -17.84 19.22
N ASP A 358 -6.53 -17.43 19.37
CA ASP A 358 -5.59 -17.97 20.38
C ASP A 358 -6.09 -17.72 21.81
N HIS A 359 -6.91 -16.67 22.02
CA HIS A 359 -7.60 -16.39 23.27
C HIS A 359 -9.00 -17.02 23.40
N ASN A 360 -9.38 -17.93 22.47
CA ASN A 360 -10.69 -18.60 22.42
C ASN A 360 -11.89 -17.64 22.26
N VAL A 361 -11.69 -16.48 21.61
CA VAL A 361 -12.73 -15.48 21.35
C VAL A 361 -13.14 -15.51 19.88
N GLY A 362 -13.71 -16.64 19.43
CA GLY A 362 -14.06 -16.89 18.03
C GLY A 362 -15.02 -15.85 17.44
N TRP A 363 -16.05 -15.43 18.19
CA TRP A 363 -17.00 -14.42 17.71
C TRP A 363 -16.35 -13.06 17.37
N ALA A 364 -15.33 -12.66 18.14
CA ALA A 364 -14.58 -11.42 17.86
C ALA A 364 -13.70 -11.58 16.61
N SER A 365 -13.07 -12.74 16.45
CA SER A 365 -12.35 -13.13 15.23
C SER A 365 -13.25 -13.03 13.99
N ASP A 366 -14.50 -13.50 14.06
CA ASP A 366 -15.46 -13.47 12.97
C ASP A 366 -15.82 -12.03 12.56
N ILE A 367 -16.07 -11.15 13.54
CA ILE A 367 -16.33 -9.72 13.29
C ILE A 367 -15.13 -9.06 12.61
N ILE A 368 -13.92 -9.32 13.13
CA ILE A 368 -12.68 -8.76 12.58
C ILE A 368 -12.48 -9.25 11.14
N THR A 369 -12.71 -10.53 10.88
CA THR A 369 -12.60 -11.14 9.56
C THR A 369 -13.54 -10.48 8.54
N CYS A 370 -14.83 -10.31 8.90
CA CYS A 370 -15.81 -9.63 8.05
C CYS A 370 -15.41 -8.15 7.79
N GLY A 371 -14.97 -7.46 8.82
CA GLY A 371 -14.55 -6.06 8.68
C GLY A 371 -13.28 -5.88 7.85
N ALA A 372 -12.32 -6.79 8.01
CA ALA A 372 -11.11 -6.80 7.19
C ALA A 372 -11.41 -7.06 5.71
N LEU A 373 -12.29 -8.02 5.39
CA LEU A 373 -12.74 -8.29 4.02
C LEU A 373 -13.36 -7.06 3.37
N ALA A 374 -14.30 -6.40 4.06
CA ALA A 374 -14.90 -5.17 3.57
C ALA A 374 -13.85 -4.07 3.36
N GLY A 375 -12.91 -3.95 4.32
CA GLY A 375 -11.81 -3.02 4.28
C GLY A 375 -10.89 -3.22 3.09
N LEU A 376 -10.41 -4.44 2.91
CA LEU A 376 -9.49 -4.81 1.84
C LEU A 376 -10.13 -4.68 0.45
N THR A 377 -11.43 -5.03 0.31
CA THR A 377 -12.18 -4.83 -0.94
C THR A 377 -12.17 -3.37 -1.39
N SER A 378 -12.44 -2.45 -0.46
CA SER A 378 -12.44 -1.01 -0.75
C SER A 378 -11.04 -0.50 -1.14
N VAL A 379 -9.97 -0.94 -0.46
CA VAL A 379 -8.61 -0.53 -0.80
C VAL A 379 -8.21 -1.04 -2.19
N MET A 380 -8.56 -2.28 -2.53
CA MET A 380 -8.29 -2.83 -3.87
C MET A 380 -8.97 -2.02 -4.97
N LEU A 381 -10.24 -1.61 -4.77
CA LEU A 381 -10.95 -0.70 -5.68
C LEU A 381 -10.16 0.60 -5.88
N VAL A 382 -9.73 1.25 -4.79
CA VAL A 382 -8.98 2.52 -4.85
C VAL A 382 -7.65 2.34 -5.60
N MET A 383 -6.92 1.26 -5.33
CA MET A 383 -5.64 0.98 -6.01
C MET A 383 -5.83 0.79 -7.51
N LEU A 384 -6.78 -0.02 -7.94
CA LEU A 384 -7.03 -0.25 -9.37
C LEU A 384 -7.57 1.00 -10.09
N ILE A 385 -8.43 1.80 -9.43
CA ILE A 385 -8.88 3.10 -9.97
C ILE A 385 -7.68 4.05 -10.12
N GLY A 386 -6.86 4.18 -9.07
CA GLY A 386 -5.67 5.04 -9.08
C GLY A 386 -4.74 4.71 -10.25
N GLN A 387 -4.44 3.43 -10.42
CA GLN A 387 -3.59 2.96 -11.51
C GLN A 387 -4.15 3.29 -12.89
N THR A 388 -5.43 3.01 -13.11
CA THR A 388 -6.06 3.28 -14.41
C THR A 388 -6.07 4.77 -14.74
N ARG A 389 -6.23 5.65 -13.73
CA ARG A 389 -6.18 7.10 -13.88
C ARG A 389 -4.76 7.61 -14.21
N VAL A 390 -3.73 7.09 -13.55
CA VAL A 390 -2.34 7.45 -13.84
C VAL A 390 -1.97 7.08 -15.27
N LEU A 391 -2.23 5.84 -15.69
CA LEU A 391 -1.96 5.38 -17.05
C LEU A 391 -2.78 6.16 -18.11
N TYR A 392 -4.03 6.49 -17.80
CA TYR A 392 -4.86 7.34 -18.64
C TYR A 392 -4.25 8.75 -18.80
N ALA A 393 -3.82 9.38 -17.71
CA ALA A 393 -3.20 10.70 -17.73
C ALA A 393 -1.89 10.68 -18.55
N MET A 394 -1.01 9.70 -18.33
CA MET A 394 0.22 9.53 -19.11
C MET A 394 -0.06 9.34 -20.61
N ALA A 395 -1.11 8.57 -20.95
CA ALA A 395 -1.52 8.38 -22.34
C ALA A 395 -2.14 9.64 -22.93
N SER A 396 -2.90 10.42 -22.15
CA SER A 396 -3.47 11.70 -22.55
C SER A 396 -2.40 12.74 -22.85
N ASP A 397 -1.28 12.70 -22.13
CA ASP A 397 -0.09 13.50 -22.40
C ASP A 397 0.76 13.00 -23.58
N GLY A 398 0.40 11.84 -24.15
CA GLY A 398 1.10 11.23 -25.29
C GLY A 398 2.30 10.37 -24.89
N LEU A 399 2.55 10.17 -23.60
CA LEU A 399 3.67 9.38 -23.10
C LEU A 399 3.44 7.87 -23.24
N LEU A 400 2.17 7.44 -23.36
CA LEU A 400 1.77 6.05 -23.64
C LEU A 400 0.82 5.99 -24.85
N PRO A 401 0.65 4.80 -25.49
CA PRO A 401 -0.25 4.64 -26.64
C PRO A 401 -1.71 4.96 -26.30
N LYS A 402 -2.23 6.11 -26.80
CA LYS A 402 -3.61 6.59 -26.53
C LYS A 402 -4.68 5.60 -26.93
N LYS A 403 -4.52 4.91 -28.09
CA LYS A 403 -5.50 3.93 -28.60
C LYS A 403 -5.77 2.77 -27.66
N PHE A 404 -4.85 2.51 -26.70
CA PHE A 404 -4.97 1.44 -25.72
C PHE A 404 -5.25 1.99 -24.32
N PHE A 405 -4.36 2.82 -23.77
CA PHE A 405 -4.41 3.27 -22.38
C PHE A 405 -5.44 4.37 -22.11
N ALA A 406 -5.79 5.17 -23.14
CA ALA A 406 -6.84 6.18 -23.04
C ALA A 406 -8.15 5.78 -23.77
N ALA A 407 -8.30 4.49 -24.13
CA ALA A 407 -9.51 4.00 -24.80
C ALA A 407 -10.70 3.93 -23.84
N ILE A 408 -11.71 4.76 -24.07
CA ILE A 408 -12.95 4.80 -23.30
C ILE A 408 -13.99 3.86 -23.91
N HIS A 409 -14.68 3.09 -23.05
CA HIS A 409 -15.75 2.17 -23.46
C HIS A 409 -16.98 2.96 -23.94
N PRO A 410 -17.57 2.63 -25.12
CA PRO A 410 -18.68 3.40 -25.68
C PRO A 410 -19.90 3.48 -24.77
N LYS A 411 -20.24 2.37 -24.10
CA LYS A 411 -21.43 2.27 -23.21
C LYS A 411 -21.13 2.68 -21.77
N PHE A 412 -20.04 2.17 -21.19
CA PHE A 412 -19.76 2.32 -19.76
C PHE A 412 -18.96 3.60 -19.42
N ARG A 413 -18.35 4.26 -20.42
CA ARG A 413 -17.55 5.48 -20.26
C ARG A 413 -16.33 5.33 -19.33
N THR A 414 -15.79 4.12 -19.22
CA THR A 414 -14.63 3.75 -18.41
C THR A 414 -13.41 3.44 -19.29
N PRO A 415 -12.17 3.57 -18.82
CA PRO A 415 -10.94 3.22 -19.56
C PRO A 415 -10.72 1.69 -19.57
N TRP A 416 -11.63 0.95 -20.17
CA TRP A 416 -11.80 -0.50 -20.04
C TRP A 416 -10.59 -1.35 -20.42
N LYS A 417 -9.87 -1.03 -21.51
CA LYS A 417 -8.70 -1.82 -21.94
C LYS A 417 -7.58 -1.77 -20.91
N ASN A 418 -7.30 -0.56 -20.43
CA ASN A 418 -6.36 -0.30 -19.38
C ASN A 418 -6.75 -1.03 -18.09
N THR A 419 -8.02 -0.90 -17.67
CA THR A 419 -8.56 -1.57 -16.48
C THR A 419 -8.42 -3.08 -16.54
N ILE A 420 -8.73 -3.71 -17.68
CA ILE A 420 -8.57 -5.17 -17.87
C ILE A 420 -7.11 -5.58 -17.77
N LEU A 421 -6.20 -4.86 -18.45
CA LEU A 421 -4.77 -5.18 -18.41
C LEU A 421 -4.24 -5.18 -16.98
N VAL A 422 -4.53 -4.09 -16.25
CA VAL A 422 -4.03 -3.89 -14.89
C VAL A 422 -4.65 -4.89 -13.92
N GLY A 423 -5.96 -5.11 -14.02
CA GLY A 423 -6.64 -6.05 -13.17
C GLY A 423 -6.19 -7.50 -13.39
N LEU A 424 -5.92 -7.89 -14.64
CA LEU A 424 -5.39 -9.21 -14.95
C LEU A 424 -3.96 -9.39 -14.43
N LEU A 425 -3.11 -8.37 -14.57
CA LEU A 425 -1.77 -8.38 -13.98
C LEU A 425 -1.83 -8.51 -12.45
N ALA A 426 -2.70 -7.74 -11.80
CA ALA A 426 -2.88 -7.82 -10.36
C ALA A 426 -3.40 -9.20 -9.92
N ALA A 427 -4.34 -9.80 -10.66
CA ALA A 427 -4.86 -11.12 -10.39
C ALA A 427 -3.77 -12.20 -10.49
N ILE A 428 -2.99 -12.19 -11.56
CA ILE A 428 -1.92 -13.18 -11.78
C ILE A 428 -0.82 -13.02 -10.71
N VAL A 429 -0.29 -11.80 -10.52
CA VAL A 429 0.80 -11.56 -9.58
C VAL A 429 0.38 -11.88 -8.15
N GLY A 430 -0.82 -11.44 -7.72
CA GLY A 430 -1.35 -11.72 -6.38
C GLY A 430 -1.63 -13.19 -6.10
N SER A 431 -1.76 -14.02 -7.16
CA SER A 431 -2.05 -15.46 -7.02
C SER A 431 -0.83 -16.35 -6.95
N ILE A 432 0.30 -15.91 -7.51
CA ILE A 432 1.50 -16.75 -7.64
C ILE A 432 2.71 -16.24 -6.86
N THR A 433 2.62 -15.03 -6.29
CA THR A 433 3.77 -14.40 -5.64
C THR A 433 3.49 -14.19 -4.15
N PRO A 434 4.44 -14.53 -3.25
CA PRO A 434 4.32 -14.28 -1.82
C PRO A 434 4.08 -12.81 -1.50
N ILE A 435 3.18 -12.54 -0.56
CA ILE A 435 2.73 -11.19 -0.21
C ILE A 435 3.86 -10.28 0.29
N ASP A 436 4.84 -10.84 1.00
CA ASP A 436 6.01 -10.12 1.51
C ASP A 436 6.87 -9.55 0.37
N LYS A 437 7.03 -10.30 -0.71
CA LYS A 437 7.80 -9.88 -1.90
C LYS A 437 7.07 -8.81 -2.69
N ILE A 438 5.75 -8.96 -2.87
CA ILE A 438 4.94 -7.97 -3.59
C ILE A 438 4.92 -6.66 -2.81
N GLY A 439 4.64 -6.71 -1.51
CA GLY A 439 4.54 -5.53 -0.66
C GLY A 439 5.83 -4.70 -0.61
N THR A 440 7.00 -5.36 -0.60
CA THR A 440 8.28 -4.63 -0.62
C THR A 440 8.57 -3.95 -1.94
N MET A 441 8.06 -4.47 -3.06
CA MET A 441 8.16 -3.80 -4.38
C MET A 441 7.31 -2.52 -4.41
N VAL A 442 6.14 -2.52 -3.78
CA VAL A 442 5.33 -1.31 -3.60
C VAL A 442 6.10 -0.27 -2.81
N ASN A 443 6.61 -0.67 -1.64
CA ASN A 443 7.21 0.25 -0.68
C ASN A 443 8.41 1.02 -1.26
N ILE A 444 9.30 0.35 -2.01
CA ILE A 444 10.49 1.02 -2.53
C ILE A 444 10.13 2.05 -3.61
N GLY A 445 9.10 1.80 -4.41
CA GLY A 445 8.60 2.74 -5.39
C GLY A 445 7.96 3.95 -4.74
N THR A 446 7.00 3.73 -3.82
CA THR A 446 6.34 4.82 -3.11
C THR A 446 7.31 5.70 -2.32
N LEU A 447 8.29 5.09 -1.65
CA LEU A 447 9.35 5.83 -0.95
C LEU A 447 10.17 6.70 -1.91
N LEU A 448 10.48 6.20 -3.12
CA LEU A 448 11.14 6.99 -4.16
C LEU A 448 10.27 8.18 -4.59
N ALA A 449 8.97 7.96 -4.84
CA ALA A 449 8.04 9.03 -5.18
C ALA A 449 8.00 10.10 -4.07
N PHE A 450 8.00 9.71 -2.78
CA PHE A 450 8.02 10.64 -1.66
C PHE A 450 9.32 11.45 -1.57
N VAL A 451 10.46 10.82 -1.80
CA VAL A 451 11.76 11.50 -1.91
C VAL A 451 11.72 12.53 -3.04
N MET A 452 11.17 12.15 -4.21
CA MET A 452 11.09 13.06 -5.36
C MET A 452 10.12 14.23 -5.12
N VAL A 453 8.98 14.01 -4.46
CA VAL A 453 8.05 15.08 -4.08
C VAL A 453 8.70 16.05 -3.09
N CYS A 454 9.42 15.55 -2.09
CA CYS A 454 10.19 16.39 -1.17
C CYS A 454 11.27 17.21 -1.90
N ALA A 455 12.01 16.60 -2.82
CA ALA A 455 13.00 17.28 -3.66
C ALA A 455 12.36 18.34 -4.56
N ALA A 456 11.19 18.04 -5.13
CA ALA A 456 10.43 18.96 -5.97
C ALA A 456 10.02 20.24 -5.22
N VAL A 457 9.61 20.14 -3.94
CA VAL A 457 9.33 21.33 -3.10
C VAL A 457 10.58 22.20 -2.95
N ILE A 458 11.75 21.59 -2.68
CA ILE A 458 13.03 22.33 -2.54
C ILE A 458 13.37 23.06 -3.85
N ILE A 459 13.28 22.34 -4.97
CA ILE A 459 13.60 22.89 -6.30
C ILE A 459 12.63 24.03 -6.65
N LEU A 460 11.32 23.82 -6.45
CA LEU A 460 10.32 24.82 -6.77
C LEU A 460 10.46 26.11 -5.93
N ARG A 461 10.85 25.98 -4.66
CA ARG A 461 11.10 27.14 -3.80
C ARG A 461 12.32 27.95 -4.24
N ARG A 462 13.31 27.32 -4.91
CA ARG A 462 14.46 27.99 -5.48
C ARG A 462 14.18 28.60 -6.85
N THR A 463 13.45 27.87 -7.71
CA THR A 463 13.20 28.30 -9.09
C THR A 463 12.07 29.32 -9.18
N ASN A 464 11.02 29.18 -8.37
CA ASN A 464 9.83 30.04 -8.37
C ASN A 464 9.54 30.55 -6.94
N PRO A 465 10.39 31.42 -6.37
CA PRO A 465 10.26 31.86 -4.98
C PRO A 465 8.99 32.69 -4.73
N ASN A 466 8.53 33.44 -5.73
CA ASN A 466 7.39 34.37 -5.64
C ASN A 466 6.03 33.71 -5.93
N GLN A 467 5.99 32.40 -6.22
CA GLN A 467 4.72 31.73 -6.48
C GLN A 467 3.86 31.70 -5.22
N PRO A 468 2.56 32.08 -5.29
CA PRO A 468 1.66 32.01 -4.16
C PRO A 468 1.55 30.59 -3.60
N ARG A 469 1.68 30.44 -2.28
CA ARG A 469 1.58 29.16 -1.55
C ARG A 469 0.58 29.32 -0.42
N PRO A 470 -0.70 28.95 -0.64
CA PRO A 470 -1.73 29.04 0.39
C PRO A 470 -1.42 28.22 1.64
N PHE A 471 -0.84 27.02 1.44
CA PHE A 471 -0.21 26.22 2.48
C PHE A 471 1.30 26.13 2.22
N ARG A 472 2.07 26.34 3.25
CA ARG A 472 3.54 26.27 3.20
C ARG A 472 4.03 25.30 4.25
N THR A 473 4.81 24.32 3.84
CA THR A 473 5.43 23.34 4.74
C THR A 473 6.19 24.06 5.86
N PRO A 474 5.96 23.72 7.15
CA PRO A 474 6.69 24.31 8.26
C PRO A 474 8.19 24.14 8.14
N GLY A 475 8.98 25.06 8.66
CA GLY A 475 10.43 24.93 8.68
C GLY A 475 11.13 26.20 9.20
N ILE A 476 12.33 26.01 9.75
CA ILE A 476 13.25 27.09 10.10
C ILE A 476 14.00 27.44 8.81
N TYR A 477 13.92 28.68 8.42
CA TYR A 477 14.55 29.18 7.20
C TYR A 477 15.91 29.79 7.53
N PHE A 478 16.98 29.04 7.37
CA PHE A 478 18.33 29.61 7.30
C PHE A 478 18.42 30.41 5.99
N GLY A 479 18.39 31.74 6.10
CA GLY A 479 18.45 32.65 4.95
C GLY A 479 17.28 32.53 3.95
N GLY A 480 16.12 31.99 4.35
CA GLY A 480 14.89 31.94 3.53
C GLY A 480 14.85 30.91 2.41
N ARG A 481 15.87 30.06 2.22
CA ARG A 481 16.02 29.24 1.00
C ARG A 481 16.00 27.74 1.17
N LEU A 482 16.19 27.18 2.37
CA LEU A 482 16.20 25.72 2.61
C LEU A 482 15.09 25.31 3.57
N PRO A 483 14.01 24.67 3.08
CA PRO A 483 12.99 24.13 3.96
C PRO A 483 13.51 22.86 4.64
N ILE A 484 13.50 22.82 5.98
CA ILE A 484 14.02 21.67 6.75
C ILE A 484 13.16 20.45 6.56
N VAL A 485 11.82 20.59 6.57
CA VAL A 485 10.88 19.48 6.49
C VAL A 485 11.05 18.64 5.21
N PRO A 486 11.11 19.20 3.99
CA PRO A 486 11.44 18.42 2.80
C PRO A 486 12.80 17.73 2.87
N GLY A 487 13.82 18.37 3.48
CA GLY A 487 15.13 17.74 3.70
C GLY A 487 15.06 16.52 4.63
N LEU A 488 14.32 16.64 5.75
CA LEU A 488 14.05 15.51 6.65
C LEU A 488 13.22 14.42 5.95
N GLY A 489 12.28 14.79 5.09
CA GLY A 489 11.51 13.84 4.28
C GLY A 489 12.40 13.03 3.34
N ILE A 490 13.38 13.66 2.67
CA ILE A 490 14.35 12.95 1.84
C ILE A 490 15.20 11.99 2.69
N LEU A 491 15.68 12.44 3.85
CA LEU A 491 16.54 11.62 4.72
C LEU A 491 15.78 10.42 5.31
N THR A 492 14.59 10.64 5.86
CA THR A 492 13.80 9.57 6.51
C THR A 492 13.31 8.55 5.49
N ASN A 493 12.72 8.98 4.36
CA ASN A 493 12.25 8.05 3.34
C ASN A 493 13.42 7.36 2.62
N GLY A 494 14.55 8.04 2.39
CA GLY A 494 15.79 7.45 1.88
C GLY A 494 16.38 6.40 2.84
N TYR A 495 16.31 6.64 4.15
CA TYR A 495 16.72 5.67 5.17
C TYR A 495 15.81 4.43 5.17
N LEU A 496 14.50 4.61 5.03
CA LEU A 496 13.56 3.48 4.89
C LEU A 496 13.83 2.69 3.60
N MET A 497 14.11 3.35 2.46
CA MET A 497 14.53 2.68 1.23
C MET A 497 15.80 1.85 1.44
N TYR A 498 16.79 2.39 2.14
CA TYR A 498 18.01 1.65 2.48
C TYR A 498 17.70 0.39 3.31
N SER A 499 16.78 0.51 4.27
CA SER A 499 16.38 -0.58 5.18
C SER A 499 15.61 -1.72 4.50
N LEU A 500 15.11 -1.54 3.26
CA LEU A 500 14.46 -2.60 2.47
C LEU A 500 15.43 -3.65 1.94
N GLY A 501 16.74 -3.36 1.93
CA GLY A 501 17.78 -4.26 1.47
C GLY A 501 18.01 -4.24 -0.05
N ILE A 502 19.17 -4.78 -0.46
CA ILE A 502 19.74 -4.63 -1.81
C ILE A 502 18.84 -5.19 -2.93
N TRP A 503 18.13 -6.31 -2.70
CA TRP A 503 17.29 -6.93 -3.72
C TRP A 503 16.12 -6.05 -4.16
N ASN A 504 15.57 -5.22 -3.26
CA ASN A 504 14.51 -4.29 -3.62
C ASN A 504 15.06 -3.13 -4.47
N TRP A 505 16.29 -2.67 -4.19
CA TRP A 505 16.98 -1.70 -5.04
C TRP A 505 17.24 -2.25 -6.45
N VAL A 506 17.68 -3.50 -6.57
CA VAL A 506 17.88 -4.14 -7.88
C VAL A 506 16.57 -4.19 -8.67
N ARG A 507 15.47 -4.58 -8.03
CA ARG A 507 14.14 -4.61 -8.67
C ARG A 507 13.70 -3.23 -9.12
N LEU A 508 13.85 -2.21 -8.28
CA LEU A 508 13.55 -0.82 -8.62
C LEU A 508 14.39 -0.34 -9.82
N ILE A 509 15.69 -0.57 -9.80
CA ILE A 509 16.59 -0.14 -10.87
C ILE A 509 16.23 -0.82 -12.19
N VAL A 510 15.98 -2.14 -12.17
CA VAL A 510 15.53 -2.87 -13.36
C VAL A 510 14.22 -2.30 -13.90
N TRP A 511 13.25 -2.02 -13.01
CA TRP A 511 11.97 -1.41 -13.39
C TRP A 511 12.15 -0.03 -14.04
N LEU A 512 12.98 0.81 -13.43
CA LEU A 512 13.29 2.15 -13.96
C LEU A 512 14.02 2.08 -15.30
N ILE A 513 14.95 1.14 -15.48
CA ILE A 513 15.65 0.93 -16.78
C ILE A 513 14.63 0.56 -17.86
N ILE A 514 13.70 -0.37 -17.59
CA ILE A 514 12.61 -0.72 -18.52
C ILE A 514 11.79 0.53 -18.85
N GLY A 515 11.41 1.31 -17.84
CA GLY A 515 10.68 2.57 -18.03
C GLY A 515 11.44 3.57 -18.90
N LEU A 516 12.74 3.76 -18.68
CA LEU A 516 13.58 4.64 -19.50
C LEU A 516 13.68 4.15 -20.95
N PHE A 517 13.78 2.84 -21.18
CA PHE A 517 13.70 2.29 -22.54
C PHE A 517 12.39 2.67 -23.24
N VAL A 518 11.26 2.48 -22.57
CA VAL A 518 9.95 2.88 -23.11
C VAL A 518 9.90 4.38 -23.37
N TYR A 519 10.43 5.21 -22.46
CA TYR A 519 10.48 6.65 -22.61
C TYR A 519 11.25 7.09 -23.86
N PHE A 520 12.48 6.63 -24.01
CA PHE A 520 13.34 7.05 -25.15
C PHE A 520 12.91 6.46 -26.49
N LEU A 521 12.33 5.25 -26.50
CA LEU A 521 11.87 4.63 -27.74
C LEU A 521 10.54 5.20 -28.24
N TYR A 522 9.60 5.47 -27.31
CA TYR A 522 8.23 5.86 -27.64
C TYR A 522 7.85 7.26 -27.13
N SER A 523 7.92 7.49 -25.81
CA SER A 523 7.27 8.61 -25.15
C SER A 523 7.78 9.97 -25.59
N ILE A 524 9.09 10.14 -25.67
CA ILE A 524 9.73 11.40 -26.07
C ILE A 524 9.30 11.87 -27.47
N LYS A 525 9.01 10.92 -28.38
CA LYS A 525 8.59 11.21 -29.76
C LYS A 525 7.12 11.58 -29.89
N HIS A 526 6.30 11.14 -28.91
CA HIS A 526 4.85 11.28 -28.93
C HIS A 526 4.32 12.30 -27.93
N SER A 527 5.18 12.81 -27.04
CA SER A 527 4.85 13.81 -26.02
C SER A 527 4.17 15.05 -26.59
N LYS A 528 3.05 15.46 -25.96
CA LYS A 528 2.37 16.71 -26.32
C LYS A 528 3.25 17.94 -26.05
N VAL A 529 3.95 17.97 -24.92
CA VAL A 529 4.77 19.11 -24.49
C VAL A 529 5.96 19.30 -25.44
N GLN A 530 6.58 18.21 -25.92
CA GLN A 530 7.66 18.28 -26.91
C GLN A 530 7.14 18.78 -28.26
N LYS A 531 5.95 18.33 -28.70
CA LYS A 531 5.33 18.78 -29.96
C LYS A 531 4.97 20.26 -29.93
N LEU A 532 4.35 20.74 -28.85
CA LEU A 532 4.03 22.17 -28.69
C LEU A 532 5.28 23.05 -28.70
N ALA A 533 6.39 22.52 -28.21
CA ALA A 533 7.67 23.23 -28.24
C ALA A 533 8.24 23.39 -29.65
N ASN A 534 8.21 22.30 -30.39
CA ASN A 534 8.75 22.30 -31.78
C ASN A 534 7.94 23.23 -32.69
N VAL A 535 6.64 23.39 -32.43
CA VAL A 535 5.81 24.37 -33.15
C VAL A 535 6.17 25.81 -32.75
N ALA A 536 6.41 26.08 -31.46
CA ALA A 536 6.79 27.42 -30.97
C ALA A 536 8.25 27.84 -31.33
N GLU A 537 9.12 26.89 -31.64
CA GLU A 537 10.51 27.13 -32.10
C GLU A 537 10.62 27.17 -33.63
N GLY A 538 9.57 26.77 -34.37
CA GLY A 538 9.50 26.76 -35.82
C GLY A 538 8.79 27.97 -36.45
N ASP A 539 8.12 28.82 -35.64
CA ASP A 539 7.61 30.14 -35.94
C ASP A 539 8.59 31.22 -35.44
#